data_ca7ede3c3bf25b762f659fe243ac665f
#
_entry.id   ca7ede3c3bf25b762f659fe243ac665f
#
_cell.length_a   1.000
_cell.length_b   1.000
_cell.length_c   1.000
_cell.angle_alpha   90.00
_cell.angle_beta   90.00
_cell.angle_gamma   90.00
#
_symmetry.space_group_name_H-M   'P 1'
#
loop_
_entity.id
_entity.type
_entity.pdbx_description
1 polymer ?
#
loop_
_entity_poly.entity_id
_entity_poly.type
_entity_poly.pdbx_seq_one_letter_code
_entity_poly.pdbx_strand_id
1 'polypeptide(L)'
;MKITVLCIGRRGQEDYASAVQTYTDRLQGSYKLSWVLLASCALEPTKAKQIESDAIRAKLKPNDTTWLLDERGQQISSPELSSKLQTLKNTGISRLVIIIGGAYGVDDSLRNSVTWQWSLSKLVFPHQMVRLILAEQLYRADQIDRGSAYHHA
;
A
#
# COMPACT_ATOMS: atom_id res chain seq x y z
N MET A 1 4.28 14.54 3.42
CA MET A 1 4.88 13.17 3.40
C MET A 1 4.65 12.52 2.06
N LYS A 2 5.65 11.79 1.51
CA LYS A 2 5.47 11.00 0.28
C LYS A 2 4.97 9.60 0.64
N ILE A 3 3.97 9.11 -0.08
CA ILE A 3 3.51 7.72 -0.01
C ILE A 3 3.81 7.07 -1.37
N THR A 4 4.59 6.01 -1.38
CA THR A 4 4.88 5.23 -2.59
C THR A 4 4.27 3.84 -2.43
N VAL A 5 3.40 3.44 -3.34
CA VAL A 5 2.87 2.06 -3.36
C VAL A 5 3.68 1.26 -4.38
N LEU A 6 4.38 0.23 -3.89
CA LEU A 6 5.03 -0.77 -4.73
C LEU A 6 4.07 -1.94 -4.88
N CYS A 7 3.63 -2.24 -6.09
CA CYS A 7 2.72 -3.35 -6.33
C CYS A 7 3.22 -4.27 -7.44
N ILE A 8 3.17 -5.57 -7.19
CA ILE A 8 3.41 -6.59 -8.20
C ILE A 8 2.15 -6.75 -9.05
N GLY A 9 2.29 -6.77 -10.37
CA GLY A 9 1.14 -6.95 -11.25
C GLY A 9 1.51 -6.89 -12.73
N ARG A 10 0.53 -7.15 -13.58
CA ARG A 10 0.66 -7.06 -15.03
C ARG A 10 0.20 -5.69 -15.52
N ARG A 11 0.94 -5.09 -16.43
CA ARG A 11 0.47 -3.91 -17.16
C ARG A 11 -0.69 -4.30 -18.09
N GLY A 12 -1.69 -3.45 -18.21
CA GLY A 12 -2.79 -3.63 -19.16
C GLY A 12 -4.01 -4.39 -18.63
N GLN A 13 -4.02 -4.82 -17.36
CA GLN A 13 -5.20 -5.34 -16.67
C GLN A 13 -5.59 -4.35 -15.55
N GLU A 14 -6.16 -3.21 -15.92
CA GLU A 14 -6.43 -2.13 -14.96
C GLU A 14 -7.93 -1.78 -14.93
N ASP A 15 -8.77 -2.76 -14.53
CA ASP A 15 -10.23 -2.58 -14.48
C ASP A 15 -10.65 -1.39 -13.60
N TYR A 16 -9.84 -1.01 -12.61
CA TYR A 16 -10.11 0.07 -11.67
C TYR A 16 -9.16 1.28 -11.79
N ALA A 17 -8.36 1.37 -12.85
CA ALA A 17 -7.32 2.41 -13.00
C ALA A 17 -7.88 3.83 -12.86
N SER A 18 -9.03 4.10 -13.50
CA SER A 18 -9.69 5.41 -13.43
C SER A 18 -10.12 5.76 -12.00
N ALA A 19 -10.66 4.82 -11.24
CA ALA A 19 -11.06 5.05 -9.86
C ALA A 19 -9.85 5.24 -8.93
N VAL A 20 -8.79 4.44 -9.11
CA VAL A 20 -7.52 4.60 -8.38
C VAL A 20 -6.92 5.97 -8.66
N GLN A 21 -6.91 6.42 -9.92
CA GLN A 21 -6.42 7.73 -10.29
C GLN A 21 -7.24 8.85 -9.66
N THR A 22 -8.56 8.74 -9.65
CA THR A 22 -9.46 9.71 -9.01
C THR A 22 -9.11 9.92 -7.53
N TYR A 23 -8.93 8.85 -6.75
CA TYR A 23 -8.53 8.98 -5.33
C TYR A 23 -7.11 9.48 -5.18
N THR A 24 -6.19 9.07 -6.07
CA THR A 24 -4.80 9.56 -6.07
C THR A 24 -4.75 11.08 -6.26
N ASP A 25 -5.52 11.61 -7.22
CA ASP A 25 -5.58 13.04 -7.50
C ASP A 25 -6.20 13.84 -6.36
N ARG A 26 -7.24 13.29 -5.73
CA ARG A 26 -7.90 13.92 -4.57
C ARG A 26 -7.02 13.97 -3.31
N LEU A 27 -6.03 13.10 -3.18
CA LEU A 27 -5.06 13.10 -2.09
C LEU A 27 -4.02 14.21 -2.18
N GLN A 28 -3.95 14.96 -3.26
CA GLN A 28 -2.96 16.01 -3.46
C GLN A 28 -3.11 17.13 -2.44
N GLY A 29 -2.05 17.37 -1.66
CA GLY A 29 -2.01 18.38 -0.61
C GLY A 29 -1.37 17.87 0.68
N SER A 30 -1.96 16.89 1.35
CA SER A 30 -1.39 16.28 2.57
C SER A 30 -0.36 15.22 2.27
N TYR A 31 -0.64 14.37 1.27
CA TYR A 31 0.22 13.27 0.86
C TYR A 31 0.47 13.32 -0.64
N LYS A 32 1.73 13.04 -1.05
CA LYS A 32 2.07 12.81 -2.45
C LYS A 32 2.06 11.31 -2.70
N LEU A 33 0.94 10.79 -3.19
CA LEU A 33 0.78 9.38 -3.52
C LEU A 33 1.36 9.09 -4.91
N SER A 34 2.16 8.04 -5.02
CA SER A 34 2.71 7.52 -6.27
C SER A 34 2.62 6.00 -6.32
N TRP A 35 2.36 5.48 -7.51
CA TRP A 35 2.24 4.04 -7.77
C TRP A 35 3.41 3.56 -8.62
N VAL A 36 4.05 2.47 -8.19
CA VAL A 36 5.13 1.81 -8.92
C VAL A 36 4.72 0.37 -9.17
N LEU A 37 4.39 0.06 -10.41
CA LEU A 37 4.04 -1.28 -10.84
C LEU A 37 5.30 -2.05 -11.19
N LEU A 38 5.53 -3.17 -10.50
CA LEU A 38 6.62 -4.12 -10.75
C LEU A 38 6.06 -5.34 -11.46
N ALA A 39 6.81 -5.89 -12.40
CA ALA A 39 6.36 -7.02 -13.18
C ALA A 39 6.15 -8.28 -12.32
N SER A 40 5.01 -8.95 -12.52
CA SER A 40 4.79 -10.28 -11.95
C SER A 40 5.65 -11.31 -12.64
N CYS A 41 6.10 -12.31 -11.88
CA CYS A 41 6.90 -13.44 -12.38
C CYS A 41 5.99 -14.64 -12.65
N ALA A 42 6.14 -15.28 -13.82
CA ALA A 42 5.33 -16.43 -14.23
C ALA A 42 5.99 -17.79 -13.90
N LEU A 43 7.03 -17.78 -13.07
CA LEU A 43 7.70 -19.01 -12.64
C LEU A 43 6.90 -19.71 -11.51
N GLU A 44 7.42 -20.86 -11.07
CA GLU A 44 6.84 -21.60 -9.96
C GLU A 44 6.80 -20.72 -8.67
N PRO A 45 5.88 -20.99 -7.71
CA PRO A 45 5.55 -20.07 -6.62
C PRO A 45 6.75 -19.60 -5.79
N THR A 46 7.68 -20.48 -5.46
CA THR A 46 8.84 -20.15 -4.61
C THR A 46 9.80 -19.19 -5.32
N LYS A 47 10.10 -19.46 -6.59
CA LYS A 47 10.96 -18.59 -7.41
C LYS A 47 10.29 -17.26 -7.74
N ALA A 48 9.00 -17.29 -8.09
CA ALA A 48 8.23 -16.09 -8.35
C ALA A 48 8.26 -15.17 -7.15
N LYS A 49 7.96 -15.69 -5.96
CA LYS A 49 8.00 -14.96 -4.68
C LYS A 49 9.37 -14.33 -4.42
N GLN A 50 10.46 -15.08 -4.63
CA GLN A 50 11.81 -14.59 -4.43
C GLN A 50 12.15 -13.44 -5.39
N ILE A 51 11.92 -13.62 -6.69
CA ILE A 51 12.23 -12.63 -7.72
C ILE A 51 11.41 -11.34 -7.51
N GLU A 52 10.13 -11.47 -7.20
CA GLU A 52 9.25 -10.34 -6.94
C GLU A 52 9.65 -9.60 -5.66
N SER A 53 10.03 -10.31 -4.59
CA SER A 53 10.53 -9.72 -3.36
C SER A 53 11.86 -8.98 -3.57
N ASP A 54 12.76 -9.53 -4.40
CA ASP A 54 14.01 -8.85 -4.77
C ASP A 54 13.76 -7.58 -5.57
N ALA A 55 12.79 -7.61 -6.48
CA ALA A 55 12.38 -6.42 -7.23
C ALA A 55 11.81 -5.33 -6.31
N ILE A 56 11.06 -5.70 -5.28
CA ILE A 56 10.56 -4.77 -4.25
C ILE A 56 11.74 -4.20 -3.45
N ARG A 57 12.65 -5.05 -2.93
CA ARG A 57 13.83 -4.61 -2.15
C ARG A 57 14.67 -3.61 -2.92
N ALA A 58 14.87 -3.80 -4.22
CA ALA A 58 15.63 -2.88 -5.07
C ALA A 58 15.02 -1.47 -5.17
N LYS A 59 13.77 -1.27 -4.78
CA LYS A 59 13.09 0.02 -4.75
C LYS A 59 13.05 0.66 -3.37
N LEU A 60 13.39 -0.06 -2.31
CA LEU A 60 13.45 0.43 -0.94
C LEU A 60 14.73 1.22 -0.70
N LYS A 61 14.65 2.20 0.18
CA LYS A 61 15.78 3.01 0.65
C LYS A 61 16.00 2.79 2.15
N PRO A 62 17.20 2.99 2.68
CA PRO A 62 17.52 2.72 4.10
C PRO A 62 16.60 3.38 5.11
N ASN A 63 16.06 4.56 4.81
CA ASN A 63 15.22 5.36 5.73
C ASN A 63 13.73 5.29 5.39
N ASP A 64 13.30 4.33 4.58
CA ASP A 64 11.89 4.14 4.29
C ASP A 64 11.16 3.53 5.50
N THR A 65 10.01 4.08 5.83
CA THR A 65 9.03 3.36 6.65
C THR A 65 8.23 2.45 5.72
N THR A 66 8.18 1.15 6.03
CA THR A 66 7.59 0.15 5.13
C THR A 66 6.39 -0.53 5.76
N TRP A 67 5.26 -0.54 5.04
CA TRP A 67 4.05 -1.26 5.39
C TRP A 67 3.79 -2.34 4.34
N LEU A 68 3.54 -3.56 4.78
CA LEU A 68 3.15 -4.67 3.90
C LEU A 68 1.64 -4.91 4.04
N LEU A 69 0.91 -4.90 2.93
CA LEU A 69 -0.47 -5.40 2.90
C LEU A 69 -0.45 -6.93 2.84
N ASP A 70 -0.97 -7.56 3.87
CA ASP A 70 -1.07 -9.01 4.01
C ASP A 70 -2.30 -9.35 4.86
N GLU A 71 -3.11 -10.33 4.45
CA GLU A 71 -4.33 -10.72 5.16
C GLU A 71 -4.09 -11.20 6.60
N ARG A 72 -2.85 -11.59 6.91
CA ARG A 72 -2.40 -12.01 8.25
C ARG A 72 -1.94 -10.86 9.12
N GLY A 73 -1.88 -9.64 8.57
CA GLY A 73 -1.49 -8.44 9.29
C GLY A 73 -2.54 -7.96 10.29
N GLN A 74 -2.22 -6.88 10.96
CA GLN A 74 -3.15 -6.22 11.89
C GLN A 74 -4.26 -5.51 11.13
N GLN A 75 -5.51 -5.74 11.54
CA GLN A 75 -6.67 -4.98 11.07
C GLN A 75 -6.83 -3.70 11.90
N ILE A 76 -7.16 -2.62 11.24
CA ILE A 76 -7.46 -1.33 11.88
C ILE A 76 -8.67 -0.66 11.23
N SER A 77 -9.31 0.22 11.94
CA SER A 77 -10.37 1.08 11.43
C SER A 77 -9.81 2.27 10.62
N SER A 78 -10.66 2.92 9.84
CA SER A 78 -10.26 4.13 9.09
C SER A 78 -9.78 5.28 9.98
N PRO A 79 -10.40 5.57 11.17
CA PRO A 79 -9.86 6.53 12.12
C PRO A 79 -8.47 6.16 12.66
N GLU A 80 -8.23 4.87 12.96
CA GLU A 80 -6.91 4.42 13.40
C GLU A 80 -5.86 4.55 12.29
N LEU A 81 -6.23 4.31 11.02
CA LEU A 81 -5.36 4.57 9.89
C LEU A 81 -4.99 6.06 9.79
N SER A 82 -5.98 6.94 9.93
CA SER A 82 -5.76 8.40 9.95
C SER A 82 -4.76 8.79 11.04
N SER A 83 -4.96 8.31 12.27
CA SER A 83 -4.07 8.55 13.39
C SER A 83 -2.64 8.05 13.17
N LYS A 84 -2.48 6.86 12.57
CA LYS A 84 -1.16 6.32 12.22
C LYS A 84 -0.44 7.19 11.18
N LEU A 85 -1.12 7.59 10.11
CA LEU A 85 -0.55 8.45 9.07
C LEU A 85 -0.18 9.83 9.63
N GLN A 86 -0.99 10.40 10.50
CA GLN A 86 -0.73 11.66 11.19
C GLN A 86 0.51 11.55 12.10
N THR A 87 0.65 10.45 12.84
CA THR A 87 1.83 10.15 13.65
C THR A 87 3.09 10.13 12.81
N LEU A 88 3.09 9.39 11.68
CA LEU A 88 4.24 9.34 10.77
C LEU A 88 4.60 10.73 10.21
N LYS A 89 3.61 11.53 9.86
CA LYS A 89 3.80 12.90 9.37
C LYS A 89 4.43 13.79 10.45
N ASN A 90 3.93 13.70 11.69
CA ASN A 90 4.40 14.50 12.82
C ASN A 90 5.79 14.11 13.32
N THR A 91 6.17 12.84 13.17
CA THR A 91 7.53 12.35 13.50
C THR A 91 8.56 12.60 12.39
N GLY A 92 8.19 13.32 11.33
CA GLY A 92 9.11 13.72 10.27
C GLY A 92 9.45 12.62 9.27
N ILE A 93 8.66 11.55 9.20
CA ILE A 93 8.84 10.52 8.18
C ILE A 93 8.66 11.15 6.80
N SER A 94 9.71 11.10 6.00
CA SER A 94 9.73 11.70 4.66
C SER A 94 9.04 10.83 3.62
N ARG A 95 9.19 9.49 3.73
CA ARG A 95 8.65 8.52 2.79
C ARG A 95 8.10 7.27 3.50
N LEU A 96 6.81 7.02 3.25
CA LEU A 96 6.13 5.75 3.55
C LEU A 96 6.07 4.92 2.27
N VAL A 97 6.50 3.67 2.32
CA VAL A 97 6.36 2.70 1.24
C VAL A 97 5.33 1.64 1.64
N ILE A 98 4.25 1.53 0.88
CA ILE A 98 3.23 0.49 1.07
C ILE A 98 3.46 -0.58 0.00
N ILE A 99 3.57 -1.84 0.41
CA ILE A 99 3.92 -2.97 -0.45
C ILE A 99 2.68 -3.83 -0.65
N ILE A 100 2.35 -4.10 -1.92
CA ILE A 100 1.35 -5.09 -2.35
C ILE A 100 2.13 -6.19 -3.08
N GLY A 101 2.26 -7.35 -2.47
CA GLY A 101 2.98 -8.50 -3.02
C GLY A 101 2.28 -9.12 -4.23
N GLY A 102 2.88 -10.13 -4.83
CA GLY A 102 2.30 -10.90 -5.93
C GLY A 102 1.28 -11.94 -5.45
N ALA A 103 0.85 -12.81 -6.37
CA ALA A 103 -0.18 -13.83 -6.10
C ALA A 103 0.17 -14.78 -4.94
N TYR A 104 1.46 -14.97 -4.68
CA TYR A 104 1.98 -15.81 -3.60
C TYR A 104 2.50 -15.01 -2.39
N GLY A 105 2.22 -13.70 -2.35
CA GLY A 105 2.73 -12.78 -1.33
C GLY A 105 4.21 -12.44 -1.53
N VAL A 106 4.89 -12.12 -0.43
CA VAL A 106 6.33 -11.83 -0.39
C VAL A 106 7.08 -12.92 0.37
N ASP A 107 8.40 -13.00 0.17
CA ASP A 107 9.22 -13.93 0.94
C ASP A 107 9.30 -13.54 2.44
N ASP A 108 9.69 -14.49 3.28
CA ASP A 108 9.75 -14.29 4.73
C ASP A 108 10.76 -13.23 5.15
N SER A 109 11.87 -13.11 4.42
CA SER A 109 12.89 -12.10 4.68
C SER A 109 12.32 -10.68 4.52
N LEU A 110 11.63 -10.42 3.42
CA LEU A 110 10.97 -9.12 3.19
C LEU A 110 9.84 -8.89 4.20
N ARG A 111 9.01 -9.92 4.44
CA ARG A 111 7.93 -9.86 5.43
C ARG A 111 8.43 -9.46 6.83
N ASN A 112 9.52 -10.07 7.28
CA ASN A 112 10.08 -9.82 8.60
C ASN A 112 10.84 -8.49 8.71
N SER A 113 11.20 -7.87 7.59
CA SER A 113 11.94 -6.61 7.55
C SER A 113 11.06 -5.37 7.53
N VAL A 114 9.76 -5.51 7.21
CA VAL A 114 8.85 -4.35 7.16
C VAL A 114 8.52 -3.82 8.55
N THR A 115 8.28 -2.52 8.62
CA THR A 115 7.94 -1.84 9.87
C THR A 115 6.57 -2.27 10.41
N TRP A 116 5.63 -2.57 9.53
CA TRP A 116 4.28 -2.96 9.91
C TRP A 116 3.61 -3.83 8.84
N GLN A 117 2.85 -4.83 9.30
CA GLN A 117 2.01 -5.67 8.45
C GLN A 117 0.55 -5.29 8.68
N TRP A 118 -0.11 -4.84 7.61
CA TRP A 118 -1.47 -4.32 7.65
C TRP A 118 -2.42 -5.20 6.84
N SER A 119 -3.52 -5.61 7.47
CA SER A 119 -4.60 -6.35 6.81
C SER A 119 -5.78 -5.41 6.52
N LEU A 120 -6.16 -5.30 5.26
CA LEU A 120 -7.40 -4.61 4.85
C LEU A 120 -8.63 -5.43 5.24
N SER A 121 -8.50 -6.76 5.22
CA SER A 121 -9.55 -7.74 5.54
C SER A 121 -8.92 -9.12 5.71
N LYS A 122 -9.59 -10.01 6.41
CA LYS A 122 -9.27 -11.45 6.40
C LYS A 122 -9.69 -12.13 5.10
N LEU A 123 -10.49 -11.47 4.26
CA LEU A 123 -10.83 -11.93 2.92
C LEU A 123 -9.67 -11.64 1.96
N VAL A 124 -9.51 -12.50 0.97
CA VAL A 124 -8.55 -12.31 -0.12
C VAL A 124 -9.22 -11.55 -1.27
N PHE A 125 -8.56 -10.53 -1.77
CA PHE A 125 -9.04 -9.73 -2.91
C PHE A 125 -8.09 -9.82 -4.11
N PRO A 126 -8.60 -9.69 -5.34
CA PRO A 126 -7.75 -9.46 -6.51
C PRO A 126 -6.88 -8.21 -6.31
N HIS A 127 -5.64 -8.24 -6.79
CA HIS A 127 -4.66 -7.14 -6.58
C HIS A 127 -5.17 -5.78 -7.05
N GLN A 128 -5.94 -5.73 -8.13
CA GLN A 128 -6.52 -4.49 -8.65
C GLN A 128 -7.54 -3.89 -7.68
N MET A 129 -8.35 -4.74 -7.02
CA MET A 129 -9.28 -4.30 -6.00
C MET A 129 -8.55 -3.83 -4.74
N VAL A 130 -7.46 -4.50 -4.35
CA VAL A 130 -6.61 -4.05 -3.23
C VAL A 130 -6.08 -2.64 -3.49
N ARG A 131 -5.63 -2.33 -4.72
CA ARG A 131 -5.18 -0.97 -5.08
C ARG A 131 -6.29 0.06 -4.93
N LEU A 132 -7.51 -0.25 -5.37
CA LEU A 132 -8.66 0.66 -5.24
C LEU A 132 -9.04 0.88 -3.78
N ILE A 133 -9.15 -0.19 -2.98
CA ILE A 133 -9.46 -0.10 -1.55
C ILE A 133 -8.40 0.73 -0.83
N LEU A 134 -7.11 0.48 -1.11
CA LEU A 134 -6.01 1.24 -0.52
C LEU A 134 -6.09 2.73 -0.88
N ALA A 135 -6.30 3.06 -2.16
CA ALA A 135 -6.41 4.45 -2.60
C ALA A 135 -7.56 5.18 -1.91
N GLU A 136 -8.72 4.53 -1.80
CA GLU A 136 -9.90 5.06 -1.11
C GLU A 136 -9.63 5.23 0.39
N GLN A 137 -9.03 4.27 1.06
CA GLN A 137 -8.77 4.34 2.50
C GLN A 137 -7.71 5.40 2.84
N LEU A 138 -6.70 5.61 2.00
CA LEU A 138 -5.75 6.71 2.17
C LEU A 138 -6.44 8.07 2.01
N TYR A 139 -7.34 8.21 1.03
CA TYR A 139 -8.14 9.40 0.86
C TYR A 139 -9.07 9.64 2.05
N ARG A 140 -9.78 8.59 2.50
CA ARG A 140 -10.66 8.67 3.68
C ARG A 140 -9.90 9.09 4.94
N ALA A 141 -8.72 8.54 5.18
CA ALA A 141 -7.85 8.90 6.30
C ALA A 141 -7.44 10.39 6.26
N ASP A 142 -7.13 10.92 5.06
CA ASP A 142 -6.87 12.35 4.87
C ASP A 142 -8.10 13.23 5.16
N GLN A 143 -9.27 12.76 4.74
CA GLN A 143 -10.53 13.49 5.00
C GLN A 143 -10.90 13.49 6.49
N ILE A 144 -10.62 12.40 7.22
CA ILE A 144 -10.78 12.35 8.69
C ILE A 144 -9.84 13.34 9.35
N ASP A 145 -8.56 13.37 8.97
CA ASP A 145 -7.55 14.30 9.49
C ASP A 145 -7.97 15.77 9.31
N ARG A 146 -8.66 16.08 8.22
CA ARG A 146 -9.18 17.43 7.92
C ARG A 146 -10.53 17.73 8.56
N GLY A 147 -11.17 16.81 9.25
CA GLY A 147 -12.50 16.97 9.82
C GLY A 147 -13.60 17.13 8.78
N SER A 148 -13.43 16.55 7.58
CA SER A 148 -14.43 16.65 6.52
C SER A 148 -15.61 15.71 6.74
N ALA A 149 -16.77 16.04 6.14
CA ALA A 149 -17.99 15.22 6.17
C ALA A 149 -17.91 13.92 5.33
N TYR A 150 -16.80 13.61 4.72
CA TYR A 150 -16.65 12.40 3.89
C TYR A 150 -16.75 11.10 4.70
N HIS A 151 -16.30 11.13 5.96
CA HIS A 151 -16.39 10.01 6.88
C HIS A 151 -17.62 10.17 7.77
N HIS A 152 -18.62 9.35 7.54
CA HIS A 152 -19.76 9.19 8.42
C HIS A 152 -19.45 8.04 9.38
N ALA A 153 -19.20 8.36 10.67
CA ALA A 153 -19.02 7.37 11.73
C ALA A 153 -20.39 6.88 12.23
#